data_d13e4efccad38e35df20d655193b9a26
#
_entry.id   d13e4efccad38e35df20d655193b9a26
#
_cell.length_a   1.000
_cell.length_b   1.000
_cell.length_c   1.000
_cell.angle_alpha   90.00
_cell.angle_beta   90.00
_cell.angle_gamma   90.00
#
_symmetry.space_group_name_H-M   'P 1'
#
loop_
_entity.id
_entity.type
_entity.pdbx_description
1 polymer ?
#
loop_
_entity_poly.entity_id
_entity_poly.type
_entity_poly.pdbx_seq_one_letter_code
_entity_poly.pdbx_strand_id
1 'polypeptide(L)' 'MEPKDNPILNLTIEFSIAVISFVEQLEEKRKFVIANQLLKSGTSIGANVHEAQNAESKADFNHKLKIA' A
#
# COMPACT_ATOMS: atom_id res chain seq x y z
N MET A 1 13.72 -5.76 8.78
CA MET A 1 12.48 -6.52 9.04
C MET A 1 11.99 -7.14 7.72
N GLU A 2 11.70 -8.42 7.73
CA GLU A 2 11.17 -9.10 6.56
C GLU A 2 9.69 -8.72 6.36
N PRO A 3 9.20 -8.69 5.10
CA PRO A 3 7.81 -8.31 4.83
C PRO A 3 6.79 -9.12 5.61
N LYS A 4 7.04 -10.42 5.82
CA LYS A 4 6.12 -11.29 6.57
C LYS A 4 5.98 -10.89 8.04
N ASP A 5 6.98 -10.16 8.58
CA ASP A 5 6.98 -9.72 9.98
C ASP A 5 6.53 -8.27 10.12
N ASN A 6 6.11 -7.63 9.04
CA ASN A 6 5.67 -6.24 9.03
C ASN A 6 4.13 -6.18 8.99
N PRO A 7 3.47 -5.93 10.15
CA PRO A 7 2.01 -5.94 10.19
C PRO A 7 1.36 -4.85 9.33
N ILE A 8 2.00 -3.68 9.22
CA ILE A 8 1.46 -2.59 8.39
C ILE A 8 1.48 -2.99 6.92
N LEU A 9 2.58 -3.58 6.46
CA LEU A 9 2.70 -4.01 5.07
C LEU A 9 1.72 -5.14 4.77
N ASN A 10 1.56 -6.09 5.69
CA ASN A 10 0.61 -7.19 5.53
C ASN A 10 -0.82 -6.69 5.45
N LEU A 11 -1.20 -5.72 6.31
CA LEU A 11 -2.53 -5.11 6.28
C LEU A 11 -2.76 -4.35 4.95
N THR A 12 -1.73 -3.70 4.43
CA THR A 12 -1.82 -3.00 3.15
C THR A 12 -2.07 -3.98 2.01
N ILE A 13 -1.40 -5.11 2.02
CA ILE A 13 -1.60 -6.16 1.01
C ILE A 13 -3.01 -6.72 1.10
N GLU A 14 -3.49 -7.05 2.30
CA GLU A 14 -4.85 -7.54 2.50
C GLU A 14 -5.89 -6.51 2.05
N PHE A 15 -5.67 -5.25 2.36
CA PHE A 15 -6.54 -4.16 1.94
C PHE A 15 -6.57 -4.05 0.42
N SER A 16 -5.41 -4.15 -0.24
CA SER A 16 -5.33 -4.09 -1.69
C SER A 16 -6.10 -5.22 -2.36
N ILE A 17 -5.99 -6.44 -1.82
CA ILE A 17 -6.73 -7.59 -2.33
C ILE A 17 -8.24 -7.37 -2.18
N ALA A 18 -8.67 -6.85 -1.03
CA ALA A 18 -10.08 -6.56 -0.79
C ALA A 18 -10.61 -5.48 -1.74
N VAL A 19 -9.81 -4.44 -2.00
CA VAL A 19 -10.16 -3.37 -2.94
C VAL A 19 -10.34 -3.93 -4.34
N ILE A 20 -9.41 -4.75 -4.81
CA ILE A 20 -9.47 -5.34 -6.14
C ILE A 20 -10.74 -6.20 -6.28
N SER A 21 -11.03 -7.02 -5.29
CA SER A 21 -12.22 -7.86 -5.30
C SER A 21 -13.50 -7.02 -5.36
N PHE A 22 -13.55 -5.94 -4.59
CA PHE A 22 -14.71 -5.04 -4.57
C PHE A 22 -14.86 -4.29 -5.90
N VAL A 23 -13.74 -3.85 -6.49
CA VAL A 23 -13.72 -3.20 -7.79
C VAL A 23 -14.29 -4.13 -8.86
N GLU A 24 -13.89 -5.40 -8.85
CA GLU A 24 -14.42 -6.38 -9.79
C GLU A 24 -15.93 -6.51 -9.69
N GLN A 25 -16.46 -6.53 -8.46
CA GLN A 25 -17.92 -6.57 -8.24
C GLN A 25 -18.62 -5.32 -8.78
N LEU A 26 -18.01 -4.16 -8.60
CA LEU A 26 -18.55 -2.91 -9.12
C LEU A 26 -18.55 -2.89 -10.65
N GLU A 27 -17.50 -3.42 -11.26
CA GLU A 27 -17.40 -3.52 -12.72
C GLU A 27 -18.44 -4.48 -13.29
N GLU A 28 -18.73 -5.58 -12.61
CA GLU A 28 -19.80 -6.49 -13.00
C GLU A 28 -21.15 -5.77 -13.03
N LYS A 29 -21.35 -4.84 -12.11
CA LYS A 29 -22.57 -4.03 -12.04
C LYS A 29 -22.48 -2.79 -12.93
N ARG A 30 -21.44 -2.67 -13.74
CA ARG A 30 -21.16 -1.55 -14.65
C ARG A 30 -21.04 -0.20 -13.94
N LYS A 31 -20.57 -0.21 -12.69
CA LYS A 31 -20.33 1.01 -11.91
C LYS A 31 -18.87 1.44 -12.06
N PHE A 32 -18.47 1.77 -13.28
CA PHE A 32 -17.07 1.99 -13.63
C PHE A 32 -16.46 3.24 -13.00
N VAL A 33 -17.24 4.30 -12.84
CA VAL A 33 -16.72 5.54 -12.23
C VAL A 33 -16.35 5.30 -10.78
N ILE A 34 -17.24 4.66 -10.03
CA ILE A 34 -16.99 4.32 -8.62
C ILE A 34 -15.84 3.35 -8.51
N ALA A 35 -15.80 2.35 -9.39
CA ALA A 35 -14.72 1.36 -9.41
C ALA A 35 -13.36 2.03 -9.61
N ASN A 36 -13.26 2.96 -10.56
CA ASN A 36 -12.03 3.70 -10.82
C ASN A 36 -11.60 4.55 -9.63
N GLN A 37 -12.53 5.24 -8.99
CA GLN A 37 -12.24 6.07 -7.84
C GLN A 37 -11.73 5.22 -6.67
N LEU A 38 -12.38 4.09 -6.44
CA LEU A 38 -11.96 3.17 -5.38
C LEU A 38 -10.57 2.60 -5.64
N LEU A 39 -10.31 2.22 -6.88
CA LEU A 39 -9.01 1.68 -7.27
C LEU A 39 -7.89 2.71 -7.07
N LYS A 40 -8.12 3.95 -7.48
CA LYS A 40 -7.16 5.04 -7.28
C LYS A 40 -6.89 5.28 -5.81
N SER A 41 -7.95 5.36 -5.00
CA SER A 41 -7.81 5.60 -3.56
C SER A 41 -7.05 4.45 -2.88
N GLY A 42 -7.40 3.21 -3.21
CA GLY A 42 -6.78 2.04 -2.62
C GLY A 42 -5.30 1.93 -2.96
N THR A 43 -4.95 2.18 -4.23
CA THR A 43 -3.55 2.13 -4.66
C THR A 43 -2.73 3.28 -4.09
N SER A 44 -3.34 4.47 -3.91
CA SER A 44 -2.67 5.61 -3.28
C SER A 44 -2.29 5.31 -1.84
N ILE A 45 -3.17 4.69 -1.08
CA ILE A 45 -2.89 4.32 0.31
C ILE A 45 -1.71 3.34 0.36
N GLY A 46 -1.73 2.31 -0.48
CA GLY A 46 -0.64 1.35 -0.56
C GLY A 46 0.69 1.98 -0.94
N ALA A 47 0.68 2.87 -1.93
CA ALA A 47 1.87 3.59 -2.37
C ALA A 47 2.43 4.48 -1.25
N ASN A 48 1.56 5.20 -0.54
CA ASN A 48 1.97 6.07 0.55
C ASN A 48 2.60 5.28 1.70
N VAL A 49 2.02 4.15 2.06
CA VAL A 49 2.59 3.28 3.10
C VAL A 49 3.95 2.76 2.68
N HIS A 50 4.09 2.34 1.43
CA HIS A 50 5.34 1.83 0.90
C HIS A 50 6.44 2.91 0.89
N GLU A 51 6.10 4.13 0.47
CA GLU A 51 7.02 5.26 0.48
C GLU A 51 7.47 5.62 1.89
N ALA A 52 6.54 5.62 2.85
CA ALA A 52 6.86 5.89 4.25
C ALA A 52 7.84 4.86 4.80
N GLN A 53 7.65 3.59 4.49
CA GLN A 53 8.57 2.52 4.90
C GLN A 53 9.96 2.72 4.30
N ASN A 54 10.02 3.07 3.02
CA ASN A 54 11.29 3.32 2.34
C ASN A 54 12.02 4.55 2.90
N ALA A 55 11.29 5.61 3.18
CA ALA A 55 11.86 6.84 3.76
C ALA A 55 12.47 6.57 5.13
N GLU A 56 11.78 5.80 5.96
CA GLU A 56 12.27 5.41 7.26
C GLU A 56 13.55 4.59 7.16
N SER A 57 13.58 3.63 6.23
CA SER A 57 14.77 2.80 6.00
C SER A 57 15.96 3.63 5.54
N LYS A 58 15.75 4.59 4.64
CA LYS A 58 16.81 5.48 4.16
C LYS A 58 17.35 6.36 5.26
N ALA A 59 16.48 6.91 6.10
CA ALA A 59 16.88 7.74 7.22
C ALA A 59 17.72 6.95 8.22
N ASP A 60 17.33 5.72 8.53
CA ASP A 60 18.07 4.84 9.41
C ASP A 60 19.45 4.50 8.83
N PHE A 61 19.50 4.19 7.55
CA PHE A 61 20.77 3.90 6.87
C PHE A 61 21.71 5.09 6.91
N ASN A 62 21.23 6.28 6.59
CA ASN A 62 22.01 7.50 6.63
C ASN A 62 22.52 7.80 8.03
N HIS A 63 21.70 7.58 9.04
CA HIS A 63 22.08 7.78 10.43
C HIS A 63 23.24 6.85 10.82
N LYS A 64 23.16 5.59 10.45
CA LYS A 64 24.23 4.62 10.73
C LYS A 64 25.55 4.99 10.06
N LEU A 65 25.49 5.50 8.84
CA LEU A 65 26.67 5.95 8.12
C LEU A 65 27.32 7.14 8.82
N LYS A 66 26.53 8.07 9.36
CA LYS A 66 27.05 9.25 10.06
C LYS A 66 27.72 8.89 11.38
N ILE A 67 27.22 7.87 12.06
CA ILE A 67 27.79 7.42 13.31
C ILE A 67 29.10 6.67 13.10
N ALA A 68 29.16 5.91 12.04
CA ALA A 68 30.36 5.16 11.69
C ALA A 68 31.48 6.08 11.27
#